data_0ac8a08bc1dda3695a6b15bc6a1e4d26
#
_entry.id   0ac8a08bc1dda3695a6b15bc6a1e4d26
#
_cell.length_a   1.000
_cell.length_b   1.000
_cell.length_c   1.000
_cell.angle_alpha   90.00
_cell.angle_beta   90.00
_cell.angle_gamma   90.00
#
_symmetry.space_group_name_H-M   'P 1'
#
loop_
_entity.id
_entity.type
_entity.pdbx_description
1 polymer ?
#
loop_
_entity_poly.entity_id
_entity_poly.type
_entity_poly.pdbx_seq_one_letter_code
_entity_poly.pdbx_strand_id
1 'polypeptide(L)'
;MARADGSSSGWATLGKVAGLAAATGAGCVAYGALIERNWFTVREESLAILPHGSAPFTVLHLSDIHLAPGQEKKMGWLRELARLEPDLVVNTGDNLSHTEAIRPLLDALGPLMDFPGVFVPGSNDYFAPRLNNPFGYFRGPSSSPESRTQRRVPIKLDTAALHAGFGMGGWVNLTNRAQSLVLKGIRFDFSGVDDPHLNREKYAGWPRGSASQGSAPHVKVAVAHAPYQRVLDHFTNDRADLILAGHTHGGQVCLPGYGALVSNCDLPTWRAKGLTVWQSDGRTTPVNVSGGIGTSRMAPFRFACRPEAVLLTLTAKPTV
;
A
#
# COMPACT_ATOMS: atom_id res chain seq x y z
N MET A 1 -36.22 53.49 30.73
CA MET A 1 -35.06 53.33 29.83
C MET A 1 -34.24 52.14 30.33
N ALA A 2 -34.50 50.93 29.77
CA ALA A 2 -33.75 49.71 30.09
C ALA A 2 -32.81 49.44 28.93
N ARG A 3 -31.50 49.52 29.15
CA ARG A 3 -30.45 49.14 28.16
C ARG A 3 -30.41 47.65 28.06
N ALA A 4 -30.50 47.14 26.83
CA ALA A 4 -30.25 45.76 26.49
C ALA A 4 -28.75 45.49 26.53
N ASP A 5 -28.29 44.79 27.56
CA ASP A 5 -26.90 44.27 27.71
C ASP A 5 -26.86 42.76 27.41
N GLY A 6 -27.32 42.35 26.23
CA GLY A 6 -27.43 40.93 25.88
C GLY A 6 -26.49 40.42 24.80
N SER A 7 -25.64 41.26 24.15
CA SER A 7 -24.90 40.85 22.97
C SER A 7 -23.42 40.45 23.22
N SER A 8 -22.80 40.84 24.32
CA SER A 8 -21.37 40.61 24.58
C SER A 8 -21.03 39.17 25.03
N SER A 9 -22.00 38.46 25.67
CA SER A 9 -21.73 37.10 26.17
C SER A 9 -21.72 36.05 25.04
N GLY A 10 -22.51 36.25 23.99
CA GLY A 10 -22.61 35.33 22.84
C GLY A 10 -21.30 35.29 22.04
N TRP A 11 -20.71 36.46 21.77
CA TRP A 11 -19.42 36.54 21.02
C TRP A 11 -18.25 35.99 21.82
N ALA A 12 -18.21 36.14 23.12
CA ALA A 12 -17.20 35.57 24.00
C ALA A 12 -17.29 34.03 24.05
N THR A 13 -18.50 33.47 24.06
CA THR A 13 -18.73 32.02 24.02
C THR A 13 -18.34 31.45 22.65
N LEU A 14 -18.73 32.10 21.56
CA LEU A 14 -18.36 31.69 20.20
C LEU A 14 -16.82 31.71 20.01
N GLY A 15 -16.14 32.73 20.53
CA GLY A 15 -14.68 32.81 20.52
C GLY A 15 -14.00 31.67 21.30
N LYS A 16 -14.53 31.29 22.46
CA LYS A 16 -14.03 30.16 23.26
C LYS A 16 -14.21 28.82 22.51
N VAL A 17 -15.40 28.58 21.92
CA VAL A 17 -15.68 27.37 21.14
C VAL A 17 -14.77 27.30 19.91
N ALA A 18 -14.60 28.38 19.17
CA ALA A 18 -13.69 28.45 18.02
C ALA A 18 -12.24 28.22 18.45
N GLY A 19 -11.81 28.80 19.56
CA GLY A 19 -10.47 28.60 20.12
C GLY A 19 -10.22 27.15 20.52
N LEU A 20 -11.19 26.50 21.19
CA LEU A 20 -11.09 25.09 21.57
C LEU A 20 -11.03 24.18 20.33
N ALA A 21 -11.88 24.43 19.32
CA ALA A 21 -11.87 23.67 18.07
C ALA A 21 -10.53 23.81 17.34
N ALA A 22 -9.98 25.02 17.26
CA ALA A 22 -8.64 25.27 16.67
C ALA A 22 -7.54 24.56 17.43
N ALA A 23 -7.54 24.60 18.77
CA ALA A 23 -6.55 23.92 19.61
C ALA A 23 -6.64 22.39 19.46
N THR A 24 -7.85 21.84 19.42
CA THR A 24 -8.09 20.40 19.18
C THR A 24 -7.59 20.00 17.81
N GLY A 25 -7.90 20.76 16.75
CA GLY A 25 -7.42 20.51 15.40
C GLY A 25 -5.90 20.54 15.29
N ALA A 26 -5.26 21.54 15.91
CA ALA A 26 -3.79 21.62 15.98
C ALA A 26 -3.18 20.43 16.73
N GLY A 27 -3.81 20.00 17.84
CA GLY A 27 -3.41 18.82 18.60
C GLY A 27 -3.49 17.54 17.78
N CYS A 28 -4.58 17.34 17.03
CA CYS A 28 -4.74 16.19 16.12
C CYS A 28 -3.66 16.17 15.01
N VAL A 29 -3.37 17.32 14.41
CA VAL A 29 -2.31 17.44 13.39
C VAL A 29 -0.93 17.14 14.00
N ALA A 30 -0.63 17.70 15.17
CA ALA A 30 0.64 17.44 15.87
C ALA A 30 0.78 15.96 16.24
N TYR A 31 -0.25 15.34 16.80
CA TYR A 31 -0.29 13.91 17.09
C TYR A 31 -0.04 13.06 15.83
N GLY A 32 -0.78 13.35 14.76
CA GLY A 32 -0.65 12.60 13.50
C GLY A 32 0.72 12.77 12.82
N ALA A 33 1.30 13.99 12.92
CA ALA A 33 2.59 14.31 12.32
C ALA A 33 3.80 13.82 13.13
N LEU A 34 3.73 13.79 14.45
CA LEU A 34 4.87 13.48 15.31
C LEU A 34 4.81 12.07 15.90
N ILE A 35 3.62 11.57 16.20
CA ILE A 35 3.41 10.31 16.90
C ILE A 35 2.90 9.23 15.94
N GLU A 36 1.67 9.36 15.44
CA GLU A 36 1.00 8.26 14.74
C GLU A 36 1.72 7.84 13.47
N ARG A 37 2.21 8.77 12.66
CA ARG A 37 2.96 8.43 11.43
C ARG A 37 4.24 7.60 11.67
N ASN A 38 4.74 7.58 12.92
CA ASN A 38 5.92 6.83 13.34
C ASN A 38 5.57 5.64 14.26
N TRP A 39 4.28 5.35 14.41
CA TRP A 39 3.80 4.25 15.23
C TRP A 39 3.51 3.04 14.36
N PHE A 40 4.59 2.44 13.83
CA PHE A 40 4.55 1.29 12.93
C PHE A 40 3.93 0.07 13.60
N THR A 41 3.21 -0.74 12.82
CA THR A 41 2.57 -1.97 13.27
C THR A 41 2.67 -3.07 12.22
N VAL A 42 2.59 -4.31 12.65
CA VAL A 42 2.34 -5.45 11.78
C VAL A 42 0.87 -5.82 11.94
N ARG A 43 0.13 -5.82 10.83
CA ARG A 43 -1.24 -6.33 10.79
C ARG A 43 -1.20 -7.79 10.34
N GLU A 44 -1.77 -8.66 11.14
CA GLU A 44 -1.83 -10.08 10.85
C GLU A 44 -3.18 -10.43 10.22
N GLU A 45 -3.15 -11.27 9.17
CA GLU A 45 -4.33 -11.78 8.47
C GLU A 45 -4.13 -13.26 8.17
N SER A 46 -5.21 -14.00 8.06
CA SER A 46 -5.18 -15.41 7.68
C SER A 46 -6.15 -15.71 6.55
N LEU A 47 -5.72 -16.54 5.59
CA LEU A 47 -6.49 -16.85 4.39
C LEU A 47 -6.29 -18.30 3.95
N ALA A 48 -7.39 -19.05 3.80
CA ALA A 48 -7.38 -20.44 3.36
C ALA A 48 -7.41 -20.54 1.82
N ILE A 49 -6.24 -20.55 1.19
CA ILE A 49 -6.11 -20.67 -0.28
C ILE A 49 -5.11 -21.72 -0.75
N LEU A 50 -4.30 -22.27 0.17
CA LEU A 50 -3.33 -23.29 -0.20
C LEU A 50 -3.99 -24.63 -0.56
N PRO A 51 -3.31 -25.46 -1.34
CA PRO A 51 -3.75 -26.86 -1.58
C PRO A 51 -3.97 -27.62 -0.28
N HIS A 52 -4.86 -28.60 -0.31
CA HIS A 52 -5.11 -29.46 0.85
C HIS A 52 -3.82 -30.12 1.36
N GLY A 53 -3.67 -30.21 2.67
CA GLY A 53 -2.53 -30.80 3.33
C GLY A 53 -1.26 -29.94 3.32
N SER A 54 -1.31 -28.73 2.76
CA SER A 54 -0.17 -27.80 2.83
C SER A 54 0.04 -27.31 4.26
N ALA A 55 1.31 -27.21 4.68
CA ALA A 55 1.67 -26.47 5.89
C ALA A 55 1.37 -24.97 5.70
N PRO A 56 1.14 -24.23 6.79
CA PRO A 56 0.99 -22.77 6.71
C PRO A 56 2.19 -22.10 6.03
N PHE A 57 1.93 -21.06 5.27
CA PHE A 57 2.91 -20.30 4.51
C PHE A 57 2.73 -18.80 4.79
N THR A 58 3.78 -18.10 5.18
CA THR A 58 3.73 -16.71 5.58
C THR A 58 4.21 -15.77 4.48
N VAL A 59 3.41 -14.73 4.18
CA VAL A 59 3.73 -13.69 3.23
C VAL A 59 3.82 -12.34 3.95
N LEU A 60 4.98 -11.72 3.94
CA LEU A 60 5.16 -10.35 4.41
C LEU A 60 4.90 -9.38 3.25
N HIS A 61 3.81 -8.63 3.33
CA HIS A 61 3.45 -7.63 2.33
C HIS A 61 3.89 -6.24 2.78
N LEU A 62 4.83 -5.66 2.03
CA LEU A 62 5.36 -4.30 2.18
C LEU A 62 4.79 -3.42 1.09
N SER A 63 4.42 -2.20 1.43
CA SER A 63 3.90 -1.21 0.48
C SER A 63 4.16 0.21 0.96
N ASP A 64 4.27 1.13 0.02
CA ASP A 64 4.25 2.57 0.29
C ASP A 64 5.23 2.96 1.40
N ILE A 65 6.49 2.54 1.28
CA ILE A 65 7.53 2.81 2.28
C ILE A 65 7.85 4.30 2.32
N HIS A 66 7.85 4.95 1.14
CA HIS A 66 8.13 6.37 1.01
C HIS A 66 9.35 6.82 1.82
N LEU A 67 10.46 6.10 1.66
CA LEU A 67 11.68 6.41 2.40
C LEU A 67 12.29 7.72 1.91
N ALA A 68 12.70 8.55 2.87
CA ALA A 68 13.57 9.70 2.68
C ALA A 68 14.78 9.58 3.62
N PRO A 69 15.93 10.19 3.29
CA PRO A 69 17.09 10.23 4.20
C PRO A 69 16.70 10.77 5.59
N GLY A 70 17.35 10.25 6.63
CA GLY A 70 17.14 10.67 8.03
C GLY A 70 15.92 10.07 8.73
N GLN A 71 15.23 9.10 8.11
CA GLN A 71 14.10 8.39 8.75
C GLN A 71 14.57 7.13 9.50
N GLU A 72 15.51 7.32 10.45
CA GLU A 72 16.21 6.23 11.16
C GLU A 72 15.25 5.27 11.85
N LYS A 73 14.19 5.81 12.50
CA LYS A 73 13.19 4.98 13.18
C LYS A 73 12.48 4.03 12.21
N LYS A 74 12.14 4.50 10.99
CA LYS A 74 11.53 3.68 9.95
C LYS A 74 12.51 2.62 9.44
N MET A 75 13.75 3.02 9.16
CA MET A 75 14.79 2.09 8.71
C MET A 75 15.09 1.01 9.74
N GLY A 76 15.17 1.37 11.02
CA GLY A 76 15.33 0.41 12.11
C GLY A 76 14.18 -0.60 12.15
N TRP A 77 12.95 -0.11 12.08
CA TRP A 77 11.75 -0.96 12.09
C TRP A 77 11.69 -1.89 10.86
N LEU A 78 12.07 -1.41 9.66
CA LEU A 78 12.14 -2.26 8.46
C LEU A 78 13.13 -3.42 8.63
N ARG A 79 14.30 -3.19 9.26
CA ARG A 79 15.27 -4.26 9.55
C ARG A 79 14.69 -5.30 10.53
N GLU A 80 13.91 -4.84 11.51
CA GLU A 80 13.32 -5.73 12.52
C GLU A 80 12.24 -6.66 11.94
N LEU A 81 11.61 -6.30 10.81
CA LEU A 81 10.63 -7.15 10.15
C LEU A 81 11.21 -8.53 9.71
N ALA A 82 12.51 -8.62 9.50
CA ALA A 82 13.16 -9.91 9.19
C ALA A 82 13.03 -10.94 10.33
N ARG A 83 12.79 -10.50 11.57
CA ARG A 83 12.54 -11.39 12.72
C ARG A 83 11.19 -12.14 12.62
N LEU A 84 10.31 -11.72 11.71
CA LEU A 84 9.07 -12.44 11.41
C LEU A 84 9.31 -13.70 10.59
N GLU A 85 10.54 -13.88 10.05
CA GLU A 85 10.95 -15.02 9.23
C GLU A 85 9.93 -15.41 8.16
N PRO A 86 9.52 -14.46 7.28
CA PRO A 86 8.50 -14.72 6.28
C PRO A 86 9.00 -15.74 5.24
N ASP A 87 8.10 -16.56 4.72
CA ASP A 87 8.40 -17.48 3.63
C ASP A 87 8.54 -16.76 2.27
N LEU A 88 7.91 -15.58 2.16
CA LEU A 88 7.93 -14.73 0.98
C LEU A 88 7.74 -13.27 1.37
N VAL A 89 8.48 -12.38 0.75
CA VAL A 89 8.24 -10.93 0.81
C VAL A 89 7.59 -10.47 -0.49
N VAL A 90 6.49 -9.73 -0.40
CA VAL A 90 5.86 -9.06 -1.54
C VAL A 90 5.92 -7.55 -1.34
N ASN A 91 6.60 -6.84 -2.24
CA ASN A 91 6.69 -5.38 -2.21
C ASN A 91 5.85 -4.80 -3.35
N THR A 92 4.84 -4.01 -2.98
CA THR A 92 3.90 -3.43 -3.95
C THR A 92 4.23 -1.98 -4.34
N GLY A 93 5.47 -1.52 -4.11
CA GLY A 93 5.96 -0.25 -4.66
C GLY A 93 5.76 0.98 -3.77
N ASP A 94 6.01 2.13 -4.35
CA ASP A 94 6.09 3.44 -3.70
C ASP A 94 7.12 3.45 -2.55
N ASN A 95 8.31 2.96 -2.89
CA ASN A 95 9.40 2.79 -1.93
C ASN A 95 10.10 4.12 -1.59
N LEU A 96 10.14 5.06 -2.54
CA LEU A 96 11.00 6.24 -2.49
C LEU A 96 10.20 7.54 -2.28
N SER A 97 10.79 8.47 -1.54
CA SER A 97 10.33 9.87 -1.43
C SER A 97 11.45 10.88 -1.67
N HIS A 98 12.65 10.43 -2.04
CA HIS A 98 13.81 11.28 -2.28
C HIS A 98 14.78 10.63 -3.26
N THR A 99 15.53 11.44 -4.01
CA THR A 99 16.52 10.98 -4.99
C THR A 99 17.67 10.18 -4.35
N GLU A 100 18.00 10.46 -3.09
CA GLU A 100 19.09 9.81 -2.33
C GLU A 100 18.58 8.65 -1.45
N ALA A 101 17.32 8.22 -1.62
CA ALA A 101 16.74 7.21 -0.73
C ALA A 101 17.04 5.76 -1.15
N ILE A 102 17.54 5.50 -2.36
CA ILE A 102 17.74 4.13 -2.86
C ILE A 102 18.69 3.35 -1.96
N ARG A 103 19.90 3.87 -1.71
CA ARG A 103 20.87 3.17 -0.88
C ARG A 103 20.38 2.95 0.56
N PRO A 104 19.90 3.98 1.29
CA PRO A 104 19.32 3.79 2.61
C PRO A 104 18.15 2.78 2.65
N LEU A 105 17.33 2.74 1.59
CA LEU A 105 16.24 1.77 1.47
C LEU A 105 16.78 0.34 1.36
N LEU A 106 17.72 0.11 0.44
CA LEU A 106 18.32 -1.21 0.24
C LEU A 106 19.05 -1.68 1.50
N ASP A 107 19.76 -0.78 2.19
CA ASP A 107 20.40 -1.07 3.48
C ASP A 107 19.38 -1.43 4.58
N ALA A 108 18.21 -0.76 4.58
CA ALA A 108 17.15 -1.05 5.55
C ALA A 108 16.40 -2.36 5.25
N LEU A 109 16.24 -2.72 3.98
CA LEU A 109 15.61 -3.96 3.55
C LEU A 109 16.59 -5.14 3.45
N GLY A 110 17.91 -4.89 3.62
CA GLY A 110 18.94 -5.92 3.49
C GLY A 110 18.61 -7.23 4.20
N PRO A 111 18.26 -7.24 5.51
CA PRO A 111 17.90 -8.47 6.21
C PRO A 111 16.67 -9.19 5.65
N LEU A 112 15.75 -8.47 4.99
CA LEU A 112 14.58 -9.07 4.35
C LEU A 112 14.91 -9.67 2.97
N MET A 113 16.02 -9.26 2.35
CA MET A 113 16.47 -9.82 1.08
C MET A 113 17.08 -11.22 1.23
N ASP A 114 17.30 -11.69 2.45
CA ASP A 114 17.67 -13.10 2.72
C ASP A 114 16.47 -14.06 2.48
N PHE A 115 15.25 -13.52 2.37
CA PHE A 115 14.04 -14.27 2.07
C PHE A 115 13.65 -14.11 0.59
N PRO A 116 13.02 -15.13 -0.03
CA PRO A 116 12.45 -15.00 -1.36
C PRO A 116 11.52 -13.78 -1.44
N GLY A 117 11.58 -13.05 -2.55
CA GLY A 117 10.72 -11.88 -2.70
C GLY A 117 10.32 -11.61 -4.15
N VAL A 118 9.20 -10.89 -4.28
CA VAL A 118 8.70 -10.37 -5.55
C VAL A 118 8.31 -8.91 -5.38
N PHE A 119 8.39 -8.11 -6.45
CA PHE A 119 8.02 -6.71 -6.37
C PHE A 119 7.41 -6.16 -7.66
N VAL A 120 6.62 -5.10 -7.51
CA VAL A 120 6.16 -4.20 -8.57
C VAL A 120 6.47 -2.75 -8.19
N PRO A 121 6.68 -1.84 -9.13
CA PRO A 121 6.90 -0.42 -8.83
C PRO A 121 5.58 0.33 -8.59
N GLY A 122 5.67 1.41 -7.82
CA GLY A 122 4.65 2.44 -7.74
C GLY A 122 5.11 3.77 -8.36
N SER A 123 4.25 4.78 -8.36
CA SER A 123 4.50 6.09 -8.99
C SER A 123 5.70 6.83 -8.38
N ASN A 124 5.92 6.68 -7.08
CA ASN A 124 7.04 7.27 -6.36
C ASN A 124 8.34 6.46 -6.46
N ASP A 125 8.36 5.36 -7.22
CA ASP A 125 9.58 4.70 -7.65
C ASP A 125 10.09 5.27 -8.98
N TYR A 126 9.23 5.97 -9.74
CA TYR A 126 9.56 6.66 -10.98
C TYR A 126 9.80 8.16 -10.81
N PHE A 127 9.04 8.80 -9.91
CA PHE A 127 9.04 10.25 -9.76
C PHE A 127 9.07 10.66 -8.30
N ALA A 128 9.96 11.61 -7.96
CA ALA A 128 9.97 12.18 -6.63
C ALA A 128 8.66 12.95 -6.35
N PRO A 129 8.13 12.84 -5.12
CA PRO A 129 6.91 13.55 -4.72
C PRO A 129 7.05 15.06 -4.89
N ARG A 130 5.97 15.72 -5.28
CA ARG A 130 5.90 17.17 -5.48
C ARG A 130 5.01 17.83 -4.46
N LEU A 131 5.26 19.14 -4.24
CA LEU A 131 4.35 20.03 -3.52
C LEU A 131 3.05 20.21 -4.33
N ASN A 132 2.00 19.52 -3.90
CA ASN A 132 0.64 19.71 -4.42
C ASN A 132 -0.23 20.29 -3.29
N ASN A 133 -1.32 20.94 -3.64
CA ASN A 133 -2.29 21.40 -2.67
C ASN A 133 -2.88 20.18 -1.93
N PRO A 134 -2.72 20.06 -0.60
CA PRO A 134 -3.23 18.91 0.16
C PRO A 134 -4.76 18.74 0.03
N PHE A 135 -5.50 19.82 -0.18
CA PHE A 135 -6.94 19.75 -0.43
C PHE A 135 -7.31 19.20 -1.81
N GLY A 136 -6.34 19.01 -2.70
CA GLY A 136 -6.54 18.37 -4.01
C GLY A 136 -7.05 16.92 -3.89
N TYR A 137 -6.69 16.21 -2.82
CA TYR A 137 -7.15 14.84 -2.56
C TYR A 137 -8.67 14.70 -2.45
N PHE A 138 -9.38 15.74 -2.00
CA PHE A 138 -10.83 15.75 -1.91
C PHE A 138 -11.54 15.95 -3.26
N ARG A 139 -10.78 16.25 -4.33
CA ARG A 139 -11.32 16.46 -5.69
C ARG A 139 -11.24 15.23 -6.58
N GLY A 140 -10.77 14.09 -6.07
CA GLY A 140 -10.61 12.84 -6.78
C GLY A 140 -9.15 12.37 -6.90
N PRO A 141 -8.90 11.24 -7.60
CA PRO A 141 -7.57 10.67 -7.76
C PRO A 141 -6.58 11.68 -8.36
N SER A 142 -5.35 11.68 -7.88
CA SER A 142 -4.29 12.59 -8.38
C SER A 142 -3.90 12.34 -9.85
N SER A 143 -4.31 11.20 -10.42
CA SER A 143 -4.16 10.86 -11.84
C SER A 143 -5.19 11.52 -12.76
N SER A 144 -6.23 12.18 -12.22
CA SER A 144 -7.27 12.81 -13.04
C SER A 144 -6.73 13.93 -13.92
N PRO A 145 -7.29 14.16 -15.13
CA PRO A 145 -6.85 15.23 -16.04
C PRO A 145 -6.86 16.62 -15.40
N GLU A 146 -7.80 16.86 -14.47
CA GLU A 146 -7.95 18.13 -13.75
C GLU A 146 -6.81 18.43 -12.79
N SER A 147 -6.11 17.40 -12.27
CA SER A 147 -4.95 17.58 -11.42
C SER A 147 -3.65 17.89 -12.18
N ARG A 148 -3.65 17.76 -13.52
CA ARG A 148 -2.47 17.92 -14.38
C ARG A 148 -2.13 19.37 -14.74
N THR A 149 -2.83 20.37 -14.22
CA THR A 149 -2.71 21.78 -14.65
C THR A 149 -1.45 22.51 -14.20
N GLN A 150 -0.55 21.90 -13.43
CA GLN A 150 0.75 22.50 -13.10
C GLN A 150 1.90 21.79 -13.82
N ARG A 151 2.27 22.30 -14.99
CA ARG A 151 3.38 21.82 -15.84
C ARG A 151 4.77 22.15 -15.26
N ARG A 152 5.17 21.50 -14.18
CA ARG A 152 6.61 21.43 -13.83
C ARG A 152 7.14 20.05 -14.25
N VAL A 153 8.35 20.00 -14.85
CA VAL A 153 8.99 18.73 -15.26
C VAL A 153 9.14 17.80 -14.06
N PRO A 154 8.68 16.53 -14.12
CA PRO A 154 8.85 15.59 -13.02
C PRO A 154 10.33 15.32 -12.73
N ILE A 155 10.72 15.31 -11.44
CA ILE A 155 12.04 14.83 -11.05
C ILE A 155 11.98 13.31 -11.14
N LYS A 156 12.69 12.74 -12.12
CA LYS A 156 12.79 11.28 -12.29
C LYS A 156 13.70 10.70 -11.21
N LEU A 157 13.30 9.56 -10.68
CA LEU A 157 14.12 8.72 -9.82
C LEU A 157 14.81 7.64 -10.65
N ASP A 158 15.90 7.10 -10.14
CA ASP A 158 16.62 5.99 -10.80
C ASP A 158 15.93 4.65 -10.48
N THR A 159 14.78 4.45 -11.10
CA THR A 159 14.01 3.19 -10.98
C THR A 159 14.83 1.98 -11.39
N ALA A 160 15.74 2.14 -12.37
CA ALA A 160 16.59 1.04 -12.82
C ALA A 160 17.57 0.60 -11.72
N ALA A 161 18.19 1.56 -11.02
CA ALA A 161 19.06 1.26 -9.88
C ALA A 161 18.29 0.61 -8.73
N LEU A 162 17.06 1.08 -8.44
CA LEU A 162 16.19 0.46 -7.44
C LEU A 162 15.88 -1.01 -7.79
N HIS A 163 15.43 -1.26 -9.02
CA HIS A 163 15.11 -2.61 -9.49
C HIS A 163 16.34 -3.53 -9.50
N ALA A 164 17.50 -3.00 -9.91
CA ALA A 164 18.76 -3.74 -9.87
C ALA A 164 19.14 -4.11 -8.42
N GLY A 165 18.97 -3.17 -7.47
CA GLY A 165 19.21 -3.43 -6.05
C GLY A 165 18.35 -4.55 -5.49
N PHE A 166 17.04 -4.55 -5.77
CA PHE A 166 16.13 -5.65 -5.39
C PHE A 166 16.53 -6.97 -6.07
N GLY A 167 16.87 -6.93 -7.37
CA GLY A 167 17.31 -8.12 -8.11
C GLY A 167 18.61 -8.70 -7.57
N MET A 168 19.58 -7.88 -7.14
CA MET A 168 20.79 -8.32 -6.47
C MET A 168 20.51 -9.02 -5.13
N GLY A 169 19.46 -8.58 -4.41
CA GLY A 169 18.92 -9.26 -3.24
C GLY A 169 18.05 -10.48 -3.56
N GLY A 170 18.00 -10.93 -4.81
CA GLY A 170 17.25 -12.13 -5.22
C GLY A 170 15.74 -11.92 -5.42
N TRP A 171 15.23 -10.71 -5.29
CA TRP A 171 13.80 -10.45 -5.50
C TRP A 171 13.44 -10.37 -6.98
N VAL A 172 12.32 -10.97 -7.35
CA VAL A 172 11.85 -11.07 -8.74
C VAL A 172 11.01 -9.84 -9.12
N ASN A 173 11.41 -9.19 -10.22
CA ASN A 173 10.67 -8.07 -10.79
C ASN A 173 9.44 -8.56 -11.58
N LEU A 174 8.25 -8.20 -11.12
CA LEU A 174 6.97 -8.53 -11.75
C LEU A 174 6.37 -7.38 -12.59
N THR A 175 7.13 -6.35 -12.91
CA THR A 175 6.65 -5.21 -13.72
C THR A 175 6.13 -5.67 -15.08
N ASN A 176 4.82 -5.74 -15.27
CA ASN A 176 4.15 -6.27 -16.47
C ASN A 176 4.64 -7.67 -16.86
N ARG A 177 4.83 -8.55 -15.86
CA ARG A 177 5.40 -9.89 -16.05
C ARG A 177 4.66 -10.92 -15.20
N ALA A 178 4.73 -12.15 -15.68
CA ALA A 178 4.29 -13.34 -14.97
C ALA A 178 5.48 -14.26 -14.69
N GLN A 179 5.54 -14.85 -13.50
CA GLN A 179 6.64 -15.71 -13.04
C GLN A 179 6.13 -16.80 -12.11
N SER A 180 6.64 -18.02 -12.24
CA SER A 180 6.41 -19.09 -11.27
C SER A 180 7.59 -19.24 -10.32
N LEU A 181 7.29 -19.42 -9.05
CA LEU A 181 8.26 -19.80 -8.01
C LEU A 181 7.75 -21.06 -7.29
N VAL A 182 8.68 -21.95 -6.93
CA VAL A 182 8.38 -23.09 -6.06
C VAL A 182 8.98 -22.81 -4.70
N LEU A 183 8.13 -22.62 -3.69
CA LEU A 183 8.51 -22.25 -2.34
C LEU A 183 7.92 -23.27 -1.37
N LYS A 184 8.74 -23.89 -0.54
CA LYS A 184 8.32 -24.97 0.40
C LYS A 184 7.47 -26.06 -0.28
N GLY A 185 7.80 -26.42 -1.53
CA GLY A 185 7.08 -27.44 -2.29
C GLY A 185 5.75 -27.00 -2.90
N ILE A 186 5.31 -25.75 -2.69
CA ILE A 186 4.11 -25.18 -3.27
C ILE A 186 4.52 -24.33 -4.48
N ARG A 187 3.86 -24.53 -5.62
CA ARG A 187 4.02 -23.67 -6.77
C ARG A 187 3.15 -22.42 -6.63
N PHE A 188 3.78 -21.26 -6.67
CA PHE A 188 3.13 -19.96 -6.77
C PHE A 188 3.31 -19.41 -8.17
N ASP A 189 2.20 -19.09 -8.84
CA ASP A 189 2.18 -18.40 -10.11
C ASP A 189 1.85 -16.92 -9.84
N PHE A 190 2.82 -16.06 -10.09
CA PHE A 190 2.67 -14.61 -9.91
C PHE A 190 2.34 -13.93 -11.23
N SER A 191 1.47 -12.94 -11.19
CA SER A 191 1.25 -11.99 -12.27
C SER A 191 1.27 -10.57 -11.69
N GLY A 192 2.24 -9.76 -12.14
CA GLY A 192 2.38 -8.37 -11.71
C GLY A 192 2.16 -7.40 -12.85
N VAL A 193 1.74 -6.20 -12.51
CA VAL A 193 1.59 -5.08 -13.45
C VAL A 193 2.45 -3.91 -13.03
N ASP A 194 2.84 -3.07 -14.02
CA ASP A 194 3.40 -1.73 -13.75
C ASP A 194 2.32 -0.84 -13.13
N ASP A 195 2.65 0.34 -12.67
CA ASP A 195 1.80 1.20 -11.88
C ASP A 195 0.49 1.63 -12.59
N PRO A 196 -0.68 1.17 -12.11
CA PRO A 196 -1.97 1.57 -12.65
C PRO A 196 -2.31 3.06 -12.42
N HIS A 197 -1.73 3.69 -11.41
CA HIS A 197 -1.92 5.11 -11.13
C HIS A 197 -1.32 6.00 -12.23
N LEU A 198 -0.24 5.53 -12.87
CA LEU A 198 0.40 6.16 -14.03
C LEU A 198 -0.16 5.66 -15.37
N ASN A 199 -1.16 4.76 -15.38
CA ASN A 199 -1.68 4.06 -16.56
C ASN A 199 -0.57 3.33 -17.34
N ARG A 200 0.32 2.66 -16.64
CA ARG A 200 1.45 1.92 -17.21
C ARG A 200 1.25 0.42 -17.17
N GLU A 201 0.19 -0.03 -16.53
CA GLU A 201 -0.13 -1.44 -16.36
C GLU A 201 -0.36 -2.13 -17.70
N LYS A 202 0.25 -3.31 -17.85
CA LYS A 202 0.00 -4.25 -18.94
C LYS A 202 -0.13 -5.64 -18.34
N TYR A 203 -1.30 -6.20 -18.44
CA TYR A 203 -1.56 -7.52 -17.91
C TYR A 203 -0.93 -8.60 -18.79
N ALA A 204 0.00 -9.38 -18.23
CA ALA A 204 0.75 -10.42 -18.94
C ALA A 204 0.07 -11.81 -18.90
N GLY A 205 -1.04 -11.94 -18.15
CA GLY A 205 -1.65 -13.24 -17.85
C GLY A 205 -0.84 -14.01 -16.80
N TRP A 206 -1.03 -15.31 -16.74
CA TRP A 206 -0.29 -16.23 -15.88
C TRP A 206 0.89 -16.89 -16.62
N PRO A 207 1.89 -17.44 -15.92
CA PRO A 207 2.97 -18.20 -16.54
C PRO A 207 2.45 -19.37 -17.36
N ARG A 208 3.13 -19.71 -18.47
CA ARG A 208 2.74 -20.85 -19.32
C ARG A 208 2.71 -22.15 -18.50
N GLY A 209 1.71 -22.97 -18.75
CA GLY A 209 1.48 -24.22 -18.00
C GLY A 209 0.70 -24.05 -16.71
N SER A 210 0.32 -22.83 -16.32
CA SER A 210 -0.54 -22.57 -15.17
C SER A 210 -1.96 -23.15 -15.29
N ALA A 211 -2.41 -23.45 -16.49
CA ALA A 211 -3.78 -23.93 -16.80
C ALA A 211 -3.84 -25.40 -17.24
N SER A 212 -2.72 -26.16 -17.26
CA SER A 212 -2.76 -27.56 -17.73
C SER A 212 -3.48 -28.46 -16.73
N GLN A 213 -4.49 -29.18 -17.19
CA GLN A 213 -5.13 -30.26 -16.41
C GLN A 213 -4.05 -31.28 -16.01
N GLY A 214 -3.91 -31.55 -14.72
CA GLY A 214 -2.92 -32.48 -14.18
C GLY A 214 -1.61 -31.82 -13.69
N SER A 215 -1.47 -30.49 -13.73
CA SER A 215 -0.38 -29.81 -13.06
C SER A 215 -0.53 -29.91 -11.53
N ALA A 216 0.61 -29.96 -10.82
CA ALA A 216 0.63 -29.90 -9.36
C ALA A 216 -0.23 -28.72 -8.86
N PRO A 217 -0.90 -28.84 -7.71
CA PRO A 217 -1.67 -27.75 -7.12
C PRO A 217 -0.82 -26.48 -7.04
N HIS A 218 -1.35 -25.38 -7.51
CA HIS A 218 -0.65 -24.09 -7.52
C HIS A 218 -1.56 -22.98 -7.00
N VAL A 219 -0.94 -21.89 -6.56
CA VAL A 219 -1.61 -20.69 -6.03
C VAL A 219 -1.30 -19.52 -6.96
N LYS A 220 -2.33 -18.84 -7.43
CA LYS A 220 -2.22 -17.68 -8.32
C LYS A 220 -2.27 -16.39 -7.50
N VAL A 221 -1.16 -15.67 -7.46
CA VAL A 221 -1.04 -14.41 -6.71
C VAL A 221 -0.82 -13.25 -7.67
N ALA A 222 -1.77 -12.33 -7.69
CA ALA A 222 -1.68 -11.10 -8.47
C ALA A 222 -1.11 -9.97 -7.63
N VAL A 223 -0.24 -9.14 -8.22
CA VAL A 223 0.47 -8.06 -7.54
C VAL A 223 0.34 -6.76 -8.34
N ALA A 224 -0.19 -5.73 -7.71
CA ALA A 224 -0.28 -4.39 -8.29
C ALA A 224 0.07 -3.34 -7.24
N HIS A 225 0.62 -2.19 -7.66
CA HIS A 225 0.76 -1.08 -6.73
C HIS A 225 -0.62 -0.53 -6.35
N ALA A 226 -1.37 -0.01 -7.31
CA ALA A 226 -2.64 0.65 -7.06
C ALA A 226 -3.84 -0.24 -7.42
N PRO A 227 -4.82 -0.40 -6.49
CA PRO A 227 -5.96 -1.31 -6.66
C PRO A 227 -7.10 -0.67 -7.46
N TYR A 228 -6.82 -0.20 -8.68
CA TYR A 228 -7.88 0.28 -9.58
C TYR A 228 -8.82 -0.86 -9.97
N GLN A 229 -10.13 -0.58 -10.01
CA GLN A 229 -11.17 -1.60 -10.28
C GLN A 229 -10.88 -2.38 -11.56
N ARG A 230 -10.48 -1.70 -12.65
CA ARG A 230 -10.12 -2.34 -13.93
C ARG A 230 -9.01 -3.38 -13.80
N VAL A 231 -8.06 -3.16 -12.88
CA VAL A 231 -6.96 -4.11 -12.62
C VAL A 231 -7.43 -5.27 -11.78
N LEU A 232 -8.22 -4.99 -10.74
CA LEU A 232 -8.82 -6.03 -9.90
C LEU A 232 -9.75 -6.93 -10.71
N ASP A 233 -10.52 -6.36 -11.65
CA ASP A 233 -11.38 -7.11 -12.57
C ASP A 233 -10.57 -8.07 -13.45
N HIS A 234 -9.49 -7.59 -14.08
CA HIS A 234 -8.61 -8.45 -14.88
C HIS A 234 -8.09 -9.65 -14.10
N PHE A 235 -7.55 -9.42 -12.91
CA PHE A 235 -7.00 -10.47 -12.07
C PHE A 235 -8.08 -11.45 -11.59
N THR A 236 -9.24 -10.94 -11.18
CA THR A 236 -10.36 -11.77 -10.70
C THR A 236 -10.95 -12.61 -11.84
N ASN A 237 -11.13 -12.02 -13.01
CA ASN A 237 -11.68 -12.74 -14.18
C ASN A 237 -10.74 -13.83 -14.68
N ASP A 238 -9.41 -13.65 -14.51
CA ASP A 238 -8.41 -14.66 -14.82
C ASP A 238 -8.03 -15.55 -13.62
N ARG A 239 -8.92 -15.61 -12.60
CA ARG A 239 -8.90 -16.54 -11.47
C ARG A 239 -7.66 -16.43 -10.58
N ALA A 240 -7.28 -15.23 -10.19
CA ALA A 240 -6.36 -15.05 -9.09
C ALA A 240 -6.94 -15.65 -7.79
N ASP A 241 -6.12 -16.35 -7.00
CA ASP A 241 -6.47 -16.83 -5.67
C ASP A 241 -6.27 -15.73 -4.61
N LEU A 242 -5.40 -14.76 -4.87
CA LEU A 242 -5.11 -13.62 -4.00
C LEU A 242 -4.62 -12.44 -4.84
N ILE A 243 -5.06 -11.22 -4.47
CA ILE A 243 -4.52 -9.97 -5.01
C ILE A 243 -3.89 -9.19 -3.85
N LEU A 244 -2.67 -8.67 -4.07
CA LEU A 244 -1.95 -7.82 -3.13
C LEU A 244 -1.75 -6.42 -3.75
N ALA A 245 -2.17 -5.38 -3.01
CA ALA A 245 -2.07 -4.00 -3.48
C ALA A 245 -1.81 -3.00 -2.33
N GLY A 246 -1.36 -1.79 -2.68
CA GLY A 246 -1.07 -0.68 -1.78
C GLY A 246 -1.71 0.63 -2.21
N HIS A 247 -0.90 1.71 -2.34
CA HIS A 247 -1.24 3.01 -2.90
C HIS A 247 -2.21 3.88 -2.08
N THR A 248 -3.21 3.30 -1.47
CA THR A 248 -4.30 4.02 -0.81
C THR A 248 -3.89 4.67 0.51
N HIS A 249 -2.77 4.25 1.09
CA HIS A 249 -2.33 4.58 2.45
C HIS A 249 -3.41 4.33 3.53
N GLY A 250 -4.41 3.48 3.25
CA GLY A 250 -5.56 3.29 4.11
C GLY A 250 -6.43 4.54 4.26
N GLY A 251 -6.33 5.48 3.28
CA GLY A 251 -6.91 6.81 3.36
C GLY A 251 -6.06 7.83 4.12
N GLN A 252 -4.98 7.39 4.78
CA GLN A 252 -4.00 8.18 5.55
C GLN A 252 -4.61 9.01 6.72
N VAL A 253 -5.78 9.62 6.50
CA VAL A 253 -6.60 10.31 7.50
C VAL A 253 -7.96 9.66 7.55
N CYS A 254 -8.27 9.05 8.68
CA CYS A 254 -9.54 8.37 8.91
C CYS A 254 -10.33 9.06 10.01
N LEU A 255 -11.64 8.94 9.95
CA LEU A 255 -12.52 9.28 11.07
C LEU A 255 -12.67 8.04 11.95
N PRO A 256 -12.44 8.13 13.27
CA PRO A 256 -12.68 7.03 14.20
C PRO A 256 -14.10 6.48 14.05
N GLY A 257 -14.24 5.16 13.87
CA GLY A 257 -15.52 4.49 13.68
C GLY A 257 -16.12 4.56 12.27
N TYR A 258 -15.65 5.46 11.40
CA TYR A 258 -16.11 5.59 10.01
C TYR A 258 -15.09 5.02 9.01
N GLY A 259 -13.78 5.26 9.24
CA GLY A 259 -12.71 4.81 8.36
C GLY A 259 -12.19 5.90 7.40
N ALA A 260 -11.68 5.49 6.26
CA ALA A 260 -11.05 6.36 5.27
C ALA A 260 -12.01 7.35 4.63
N LEU A 261 -11.55 8.59 4.43
CA LEU A 261 -12.31 9.64 3.72
C LEU A 261 -12.06 9.62 2.22
N VAL A 262 -10.87 9.13 1.81
CA VAL A 262 -10.44 9.02 0.41
C VAL A 262 -9.68 7.73 0.20
N SER A 263 -9.70 7.17 -1.02
CA SER A 263 -8.90 6.00 -1.40
C SER A 263 -7.77 6.33 -2.38
N ASN A 264 -7.74 7.56 -2.89
CA ASN A 264 -6.80 8.03 -3.94
C ASN A 264 -6.85 7.21 -5.25
N CYS A 265 -7.85 6.36 -5.42
CA CYS A 265 -8.17 5.60 -6.63
C CYS A 265 -9.69 5.50 -6.79
N ASP A 266 -10.18 4.61 -7.64
CA ASP A 266 -11.60 4.38 -7.88
C ASP A 266 -12.25 3.36 -6.94
N LEU A 267 -11.50 2.86 -5.92
CA LEU A 267 -12.05 2.00 -4.88
C LEU A 267 -12.99 2.76 -3.94
N PRO A 268 -14.08 2.12 -3.47
CA PRO A 268 -14.82 2.59 -2.31
C PRO A 268 -13.91 2.77 -1.09
N THR A 269 -14.09 3.86 -0.35
CA THR A 269 -13.19 4.23 0.77
C THR A 269 -13.08 3.16 1.86
N TRP A 270 -14.14 2.39 2.11
CA TRP A 270 -14.13 1.30 3.08
C TRP A 270 -13.23 0.12 2.69
N ARG A 271 -12.79 0.05 1.41
CA ARG A 271 -11.82 -0.92 0.90
C ARG A 271 -10.39 -0.38 0.85
N ALA A 272 -10.16 0.85 1.31
CA ALA A 272 -8.85 1.48 1.25
C ALA A 272 -7.78 0.74 2.10
N LYS A 273 -8.17 -0.21 2.94
CA LYS A 273 -7.28 -1.00 3.79
C LYS A 273 -7.96 -2.31 4.21
N GLY A 274 -7.17 -3.36 4.30
CA GLY A 274 -7.62 -4.63 4.87
C GLY A 274 -7.74 -5.75 3.85
N LEU A 275 -8.06 -6.94 4.37
CA LEU A 275 -8.37 -8.12 3.57
C LEU A 275 -9.88 -8.10 3.27
N THR A 276 -10.23 -8.00 2.00
CA THR A 276 -11.63 -7.96 1.51
C THR A 276 -11.78 -8.92 0.34
N VAL A 277 -13.00 -9.04 -0.22
CA VAL A 277 -13.26 -9.87 -1.39
C VAL A 277 -13.68 -8.97 -2.55
N TRP A 278 -12.97 -9.02 -3.67
CA TRP A 278 -13.38 -8.39 -4.92
C TRP A 278 -14.30 -9.32 -5.71
N GLN A 279 -15.28 -8.76 -6.39
CA GLN A 279 -16.20 -9.50 -7.24
C GLN A 279 -16.23 -8.89 -8.63
N SER A 280 -16.06 -9.71 -9.68
CA SER A 280 -16.16 -9.34 -11.08
C SER A 280 -16.66 -10.54 -11.89
N ASP A 281 -17.61 -10.34 -12.81
CA ASP A 281 -18.18 -11.36 -13.71
C ASP A 281 -18.57 -12.68 -13.02
N GLY A 282 -19.20 -12.59 -11.84
CA GLY A 282 -19.64 -13.74 -11.05
C GLY A 282 -18.51 -14.49 -10.32
N ARG A 283 -17.28 -13.99 -10.35
CA ARG A 283 -16.11 -14.53 -9.65
C ARG A 283 -15.73 -13.67 -8.48
N THR A 284 -15.09 -14.28 -7.52
CA THR A 284 -14.61 -13.60 -6.31
C THR A 284 -13.14 -13.90 -6.07
N THR A 285 -12.39 -12.87 -5.65
CA THR A 285 -10.98 -13.01 -5.27
C THR A 285 -10.71 -12.23 -3.99
N PRO A 286 -10.04 -12.83 -3.01
CA PRO A 286 -9.51 -12.11 -1.86
C PRO A 286 -8.51 -11.03 -2.31
N VAL A 287 -8.67 -9.83 -1.78
CA VAL A 287 -7.79 -8.67 -2.03
C VAL A 287 -7.31 -8.13 -0.71
N ASN A 288 -5.99 -8.12 -0.49
CA ASN A 288 -5.40 -7.41 0.63
C ASN A 288 -4.84 -6.07 0.15
N VAL A 289 -5.44 -4.99 0.65
CA VAL A 289 -4.93 -3.63 0.44
C VAL A 289 -4.15 -3.22 1.68
N SER A 290 -2.86 -2.90 1.51
CA SER A 290 -2.02 -2.41 2.59
C SER A 290 -2.28 -0.93 2.87
N GLY A 291 -2.32 -0.56 4.16
CA GLY A 291 -2.34 0.84 4.57
C GLY A 291 -0.99 1.54 4.43
N GLY A 292 0.07 0.81 4.04
CA GLY A 292 1.40 1.35 3.76
C GLY A 292 2.21 1.76 4.99
N ILE A 293 3.53 1.76 4.83
CA ILE A 293 4.51 2.03 5.90
C ILE A 293 4.83 3.53 6.01
N GLY A 294 4.80 4.22 4.89
CA GLY A 294 5.12 5.65 4.81
C GLY A 294 3.90 6.56 4.83
N THR A 295 4.15 7.79 4.49
CA THR A 295 3.15 8.82 4.22
C THR A 295 3.53 9.50 2.92
N SER A 296 2.56 10.06 2.21
CA SER A 296 2.90 11.02 1.17
C SER A 296 3.79 12.13 1.77
N ARG A 297 4.89 12.46 1.09
CA ARG A 297 5.80 13.53 1.54
C ARG A 297 5.08 14.87 1.72
N MET A 298 4.00 15.07 0.97
CA MET A 298 3.24 16.32 0.94
C MET A 298 2.18 16.40 2.03
N ALA A 299 1.82 15.26 2.62
CA ALA A 299 0.95 15.16 3.77
C ALA A 299 1.61 14.23 4.81
N PRO A 300 2.67 14.69 5.50
CA PRO A 300 3.49 13.85 6.37
C PRO A 300 2.83 13.62 7.73
N PHE A 301 1.58 13.23 7.75
CA PHE A 301 0.82 12.90 8.96
C PHE A 301 -0.18 11.77 8.69
N ARG A 302 -0.51 11.02 9.73
CA ARG A 302 -1.56 10.00 9.74
C ARG A 302 -2.49 10.24 10.91
N PHE A 303 -3.77 9.99 10.74
CA PHE A 303 -4.72 10.11 11.84
C PHE A 303 -5.74 8.96 11.79
N ALA A 304 -5.86 8.23 12.90
CA ALA A 304 -6.65 7.01 13.04
C ALA A 304 -6.34 5.96 11.93
N CYS A 305 -5.10 5.97 11.42
CA CYS A 305 -4.63 5.12 10.33
C CYS A 305 -3.12 4.86 10.47
N ARG A 306 -2.74 4.01 11.42
CA ARG A 306 -1.33 3.71 11.71
C ARG A 306 -0.63 3.10 10.51
N PRO A 307 0.68 3.43 10.30
CA PRO A 307 1.52 2.74 9.33
C PRO A 307 1.59 1.24 9.58
N GLU A 308 1.62 0.44 8.52
CA GLU A 308 1.66 -1.01 8.66
C GLU A 308 2.49 -1.71 7.59
N ALA A 309 3.09 -2.85 7.96
CA ALA A 309 3.31 -3.99 7.10
C ALA A 309 2.21 -5.04 7.37
N VAL A 310 1.97 -5.94 6.42
CA VAL A 310 0.95 -6.98 6.62
C VAL A 310 1.62 -8.36 6.57
N LEU A 311 1.38 -9.17 7.60
CA LEU A 311 1.79 -10.57 7.64
C LEU A 311 0.56 -11.43 7.34
N LEU A 312 0.51 -12.03 6.14
CA LEU A 312 -0.57 -12.94 5.77
C LEU A 312 -0.11 -14.38 6.01
N THR A 313 -0.88 -15.11 6.80
CA THR A 313 -0.73 -16.56 6.97
C THR A 313 -1.68 -17.26 5.99
N LEU A 314 -1.11 -17.84 4.94
CA LEU A 314 -1.85 -18.65 4.00
C LEU A 314 -1.98 -20.07 4.57
N THR A 315 -3.20 -20.62 4.60
CA THR A 315 -3.48 -21.96 5.12
C THR A 315 -4.14 -22.83 4.07
N ALA A 316 -4.13 -24.15 4.29
CA ALA A 316 -4.80 -25.10 3.42
C ALA A 316 -6.31 -24.83 3.39
N LYS A 317 -6.92 -24.97 2.18
CA LYS A 317 -8.37 -24.97 2.04
C LYS A 317 -8.97 -26.09 2.90
N PRO A 318 -10.13 -25.88 3.56
CA PRO A 318 -10.79 -26.94 4.28
C PRO A 318 -11.16 -28.09 3.35
N THR A 319 -11.16 -29.32 3.88
CA THR A 319 -11.69 -30.49 3.17
C THR A 319 -13.19 -30.33 3.06
N VAL A 320 -13.73 -30.38 1.87
CA VAL A 320 -15.18 -30.34 1.59
C VAL A 320 -15.79 -31.71 1.87
#